data_bc67ec92168bc42d28e686a9e6ee9ac2
#
_entry.id   bc67ec92168bc42d28e686a9e6ee9ac2
#
_cell.length_a   1.000
_cell.length_b   1.000
_cell.length_c   1.000
_cell.angle_alpha   90.00
_cell.angle_beta   90.00
_cell.angle_gamma   90.00
#
_symmetry.space_group_name_H-M   'P 1'
#
loop_
_entity.id
_entity.type
_entity.pdbx_description
1 polymer ?
#
loop_
_entity_poly.entity_id
_entity_poly.type
_entity_poly.pdbx_seq_one_letter_code
_entity_poly.pdbx_strand_id
1 'polypeptide(L)'
;MEMIKRAPTKKEDTMDVINVRKMGFAFGLTFAMLHWACVSVVLFTSRETTVAFFNSLLHGIDVTNILRTEMSAGEMTYGFFQIFVLGWLIGASIASIYNFHFMRFDHKTQPMKM
;
A
#
# COMPACT_ATOMS: atom_id res chain seq x y z
N MET A 1 8.22 -29.55 30.80
CA MET A 1 8.46 -28.76 30.75
C MET A 1 8.13 -27.37 30.76
N GLU A 2 8.81 -26.65 31.45
CA GLU A 2 8.49 -25.34 31.63
C GLU A 2 8.56 -24.53 30.47
N MET A 3 9.38 -24.87 29.57
CA MET A 3 9.51 -24.07 28.44
C MET A 3 8.26 -24.02 27.67
N ILE A 4 7.44 -24.96 27.85
CA ILE A 4 6.23 -24.98 27.15
C ILE A 4 5.30 -23.96 27.67
N LYS A 5 5.47 -23.61 28.94
CA LYS A 5 4.62 -22.66 29.46
C LYS A 5 5.09 -21.29 29.31
N ARG A 6 5.95 -21.05 28.40
CA ARG A 6 6.40 -19.72 28.28
C ARG A 6 5.23 -18.79 28.11
N ALA A 7 5.28 -17.71 28.79
CA ALA A 7 4.23 -16.72 28.68
C ALA A 7 4.16 -16.20 27.28
N PRO A 8 2.98 -15.82 26.80
CA PRO A 8 2.87 -15.27 25.48
C PRO A 8 3.76 -14.06 25.36
N THR A 9 4.47 -13.98 24.28
CA THR A 9 5.38 -12.88 24.11
C THR A 9 4.57 -11.63 23.84
N LYS A 10 5.17 -10.50 24.12
CA LYS A 10 4.53 -9.26 23.83
C LYS A 10 4.18 -9.16 22.35
N LYS A 11 4.97 -9.81 21.52
CA LYS A 11 4.71 -9.82 20.11
C LYS A 11 3.39 -10.51 19.79
N GLU A 12 3.07 -11.58 20.47
CA GLU A 12 1.83 -12.28 20.24
C GLU A 12 0.64 -11.41 20.65
N ASP A 13 0.79 -10.71 21.76
CA ASP A 13 -0.29 -9.86 22.22
C ASP A 13 -0.57 -8.71 21.27
N THR A 14 0.45 -8.28 20.52
CA THR A 14 0.26 -7.15 19.61
C THR A 14 -0.04 -7.58 18.19
N MET A 15 -0.18 -8.88 17.94
CA MET A 15 -0.48 -9.35 16.59
C MET A 15 -1.84 -8.89 16.10
N ASP A 16 -2.76 -8.65 17.02
CA ASP A 16 -4.10 -8.24 16.63
C ASP A 16 -4.18 -6.77 16.27
N VAL A 17 -3.15 -6.00 16.56
CA VAL A 17 -3.12 -4.59 16.28
C VAL A 17 -2.04 -4.32 15.25
N ILE A 18 -2.40 -3.62 14.19
CA ILE A 18 -1.47 -3.34 13.11
C ILE A 18 -0.70 -2.08 13.43
N ASN A 19 0.63 -2.15 13.24
CA ASN A 19 1.46 -0.97 13.44
C ASN A 19 1.24 -0.01 12.27
N VAL A 20 0.67 1.15 12.56
CA VAL A 20 0.29 2.13 11.55
C VAL A 20 1.47 2.58 10.71
N ARG A 21 2.61 2.84 11.34
CA ARG A 21 3.79 3.30 10.61
C ARG A 21 4.33 2.24 9.67
N LYS A 22 4.39 1.00 10.14
CA LYS A 22 4.89 -0.09 9.31
C LYS A 22 3.97 -0.38 8.15
N MET A 23 2.68 -0.38 8.40
CA MET A 23 1.70 -0.61 7.35
C MET A 23 1.75 0.52 6.33
N GLY A 24 1.81 1.76 6.79
CA GLY A 24 1.92 2.90 5.90
C GLY A 24 3.18 2.82 5.05
N PHE A 25 4.31 2.49 5.66
CA PHE A 25 5.56 2.38 4.93
C PHE A 25 5.49 1.27 3.89
N ALA A 26 4.91 0.12 4.26
CA ALA A 26 4.79 -1.01 3.34
C ALA A 26 3.94 -0.64 2.11
N PHE A 27 2.81 0.01 2.34
CA PHE A 27 1.96 0.47 1.24
C PHE A 27 2.67 1.52 0.39
N GLY A 28 3.33 2.48 1.04
CA GLY A 28 4.05 3.52 0.32
C GLY A 28 5.13 2.93 -0.57
N LEU A 29 5.91 2.00 -0.02
CA LEU A 29 6.98 1.37 -0.77
C LEU A 29 6.43 0.53 -1.92
N THR A 30 5.34 -0.19 -1.69
CA THR A 30 4.70 -1.00 -2.72
C THR A 30 4.23 -0.12 -3.88
N PHE A 31 3.56 0.99 -3.56
CA PHE A 31 3.09 1.91 -4.59
C PHE A 31 4.25 2.56 -5.33
N ALA A 32 5.34 2.87 -4.62
CA ALA A 32 6.52 3.44 -5.24
C ALA A 32 7.15 2.45 -6.22
N MET A 33 7.21 1.18 -5.84
CA MET A 33 7.72 0.15 -6.74
C MET A 33 6.83 -0.01 -7.96
N LEU A 34 5.52 0.04 -7.76
CA LEU A 34 4.58 -0.03 -8.86
C LEU A 34 4.75 1.15 -9.82
N HIS A 35 4.97 2.33 -9.25
CA HIS A 35 5.23 3.51 -10.06
C HIS A 35 6.47 3.31 -10.94
N TRP A 36 7.57 2.80 -10.36
CA TRP A 36 8.78 2.54 -11.13
C TRP A 36 8.55 1.48 -12.21
N ALA A 37 7.73 0.47 -11.91
CA ALA A 37 7.40 -0.53 -12.91
C ALA A 37 6.67 0.10 -14.09
N CYS A 38 5.69 0.97 -13.80
CA CYS A 38 4.95 1.66 -14.85
C CYS A 38 5.86 2.60 -15.67
N VAL A 39 6.75 3.32 -14.98
CA VAL A 39 7.70 4.20 -15.67
C VAL A 39 8.60 3.37 -16.58
N SER A 40 9.04 2.20 -16.12
CA SER A 40 9.87 1.33 -16.93
C SER A 40 9.18 0.90 -18.22
N VAL A 41 7.89 0.56 -18.12
CA VAL A 41 7.12 0.21 -19.32
C VAL A 41 7.14 1.37 -20.31
N VAL A 42 6.88 2.59 -19.83
CA VAL A 42 6.84 3.76 -20.69
C VAL A 42 8.22 4.02 -21.34
N LEU A 43 9.29 3.83 -20.58
CA LEU A 43 10.63 4.15 -21.06
C LEU A 43 11.20 3.10 -22.02
N PHE A 44 10.87 1.83 -21.79
CA PHE A 44 11.50 0.75 -22.54
C PHE A 44 10.64 0.16 -23.63
N THR A 45 9.42 0.63 -23.83
CA THR A 45 8.56 0.11 -24.88
C THR A 45 8.12 1.24 -25.79
N SER A 46 7.60 0.85 -26.98
CA SER A 46 7.08 1.84 -27.91
C SER A 46 5.76 2.41 -27.39
N ARG A 47 5.35 3.53 -27.96
CA ARG A 47 4.09 4.14 -27.56
C ARG A 47 2.93 3.18 -27.79
N GLU A 48 2.94 2.46 -28.91
CA GLU A 48 1.86 1.53 -29.22
C GLU A 48 1.78 0.40 -28.19
N THR A 49 2.93 -0.13 -27.79
CA THR A 49 2.97 -1.19 -26.79
C THR A 49 2.51 -0.67 -25.43
N THR A 50 2.92 0.54 -25.08
CA THR A 50 2.50 1.17 -23.81
C THR A 50 0.98 1.37 -23.79
N VAL A 51 0.42 1.89 -24.90
CA VAL A 51 -1.02 2.09 -25.01
C VAL A 51 -1.75 0.75 -24.87
N ALA A 52 -1.25 -0.27 -25.56
CA ALA A 52 -1.87 -1.60 -25.49
C ALA A 52 -1.84 -2.15 -24.06
N PHE A 53 -0.73 -1.95 -23.38
CA PHE A 53 -0.57 -2.40 -22.01
C PHE A 53 -1.60 -1.74 -21.08
N PHE A 54 -1.69 -0.40 -21.16
CA PHE A 54 -2.61 0.32 -20.28
C PHE A 54 -4.07 0.09 -20.66
N ASN A 55 -4.37 -0.06 -21.95
CA ASN A 55 -5.73 -0.38 -22.36
C ASN A 55 -6.16 -1.75 -21.85
N SER A 56 -5.22 -2.69 -21.83
CA SER A 56 -5.48 -4.01 -21.30
C SER A 56 -5.70 -3.97 -19.79
N LEU A 57 -4.91 -3.16 -19.10
CA LEU A 57 -4.97 -3.06 -17.65
C LEU A 57 -6.24 -2.34 -17.19
N LEU A 58 -6.62 -1.29 -17.92
CA LEU A 58 -7.75 -0.46 -17.55
C LEU A 58 -8.98 -0.85 -18.38
N HIS A 59 -9.49 -2.01 -18.13
CA HIS A 59 -10.60 -2.58 -18.89
C HIS A 59 -11.65 -1.55 -19.29
N GLY A 60 -11.85 -1.42 -20.58
CA GLY A 60 -12.90 -0.56 -21.10
C GLY A 60 -12.54 0.92 -21.23
N ILE A 61 -11.28 1.27 -20.96
CA ILE A 61 -10.82 2.64 -21.10
C ILE A 61 -9.72 2.68 -22.17
N ASP A 62 -9.86 3.59 -23.12
CA ASP A 62 -8.85 3.75 -24.16
C ASP A 62 -7.98 4.95 -23.82
N VAL A 63 -6.71 4.69 -23.52
CA VAL A 63 -5.78 5.74 -23.13
C VAL A 63 -5.01 6.32 -24.28
N THR A 64 -5.33 5.95 -25.52
CA THR A 64 -4.57 6.34 -26.71
C THR A 64 -4.34 7.86 -26.77
N ASN A 65 -5.38 8.63 -26.50
CA ASN A 65 -5.31 10.08 -26.63
C ASN A 65 -4.87 10.81 -25.38
N ILE A 66 -4.77 10.12 -24.26
CA ILE A 66 -4.44 10.78 -22.99
C ILE A 66 -3.10 10.36 -22.44
N LEU A 67 -2.49 9.34 -23.02
CA LEU A 67 -1.22 8.84 -22.51
C LEU A 67 -0.07 9.73 -22.96
N ARG A 68 0.69 10.22 -21.97
CA ARG A 68 1.90 10.98 -22.25
C ARG A 68 3.07 10.04 -22.11
N THR A 69 3.86 9.92 -23.14
CA THR A 69 5.06 9.10 -23.09
C THR A 69 6.31 9.95 -22.94
N GLU A 70 6.16 11.27 -23.12
CA GLU A 70 7.30 12.16 -22.97
C GLU A 70 7.21 12.82 -21.60
N MET A 71 8.00 12.32 -20.68
CA MET A 71 8.06 12.85 -19.34
C MET A 71 9.50 13.13 -18.97
N SER A 72 9.73 14.24 -18.30
CA SER A 72 11.07 14.56 -17.85
C SER A 72 11.44 13.73 -16.63
N ALA A 73 12.73 13.60 -16.39
CA ALA A 73 13.20 12.88 -15.22
C ALA A 73 12.67 13.51 -13.92
N GLY A 74 12.54 14.84 -13.93
CA GLY A 74 11.99 15.55 -12.77
C GLY A 74 10.57 15.16 -12.49
N GLU A 75 9.75 15.05 -13.55
CA GLU A 75 8.35 14.64 -13.38
C GLU A 75 8.25 13.22 -12.86
N MET A 76 9.10 12.32 -13.34
CA MET A 76 9.11 10.94 -12.88
C MET A 76 9.49 10.85 -11.41
N THR A 77 10.51 11.61 -11.00
CA THR A 77 10.96 11.62 -9.62
C THR A 77 9.90 12.23 -8.71
N TYR A 78 9.28 13.31 -9.16
CA TYR A 78 8.23 13.95 -8.38
C TYR A 78 7.05 13.00 -8.20
N GLY A 79 6.68 12.29 -9.27
CA GLY A 79 5.62 11.30 -9.20
C GLY A 79 5.93 10.18 -8.24
N PHE A 80 7.19 9.76 -8.19
CA PHE A 80 7.61 8.72 -7.25
C PHE A 80 7.33 9.14 -5.80
N PHE A 81 7.71 10.35 -5.43
CA PHE A 81 7.49 10.81 -4.06
C PHE A 81 6.00 11.01 -3.77
N GLN A 82 5.25 11.52 -4.75
CA GLN A 82 3.82 11.69 -4.58
C GLN A 82 3.13 10.37 -4.32
N ILE A 83 3.46 9.36 -5.12
CA ILE A 83 2.80 8.07 -5.01
C ILE A 83 3.21 7.36 -3.72
N PHE A 84 4.44 7.58 -3.26
CA PHE A 84 4.88 7.03 -1.99
C PHE A 84 4.07 7.62 -0.84
N VAL A 85 3.92 8.94 -0.82
CA VAL A 85 3.15 9.62 0.23
C VAL A 85 1.70 9.17 0.21
N LEU A 86 1.11 9.07 -0.99
CA LEU A 86 -0.26 8.62 -1.12
C LEU A 86 -0.42 7.20 -0.61
N GLY A 87 0.49 6.32 -1.00
CA GLY A 87 0.47 4.94 -0.53
C GLY A 87 0.62 4.87 0.99
N TRP A 88 1.51 5.71 1.54
CA TRP A 88 1.71 5.76 2.99
C TRP A 88 0.41 6.17 3.69
N LEU A 89 -0.25 7.20 3.16
CA LEU A 89 -1.50 7.68 3.73
C LEU A 89 -2.59 6.60 3.66
N ILE A 90 -2.68 5.91 2.53
CA ILE A 90 -3.65 4.83 2.37
C ILE A 90 -3.38 3.72 3.39
N GLY A 91 -2.13 3.28 3.48
CA GLY A 91 -1.77 2.22 4.41
C GLY A 91 -2.00 2.61 5.86
N ALA A 92 -1.61 3.83 6.22
CA ALA A 92 -1.81 4.33 7.57
C ALA A 92 -3.29 4.44 7.89
N SER A 93 -4.10 4.88 6.92
CA SER A 93 -5.55 4.99 7.11
C SER A 93 -6.18 3.62 7.31
N ILE A 94 -5.79 2.66 6.49
CA ILE A 94 -6.32 1.30 6.62
C ILE A 94 -5.97 0.73 7.99
N ALA A 95 -4.72 0.87 8.40
CA ALA A 95 -4.29 0.35 9.69
C ALA A 95 -5.01 1.04 10.84
N SER A 96 -5.20 2.36 10.75
CA SER A 96 -5.88 3.12 11.79
C SER A 96 -7.34 2.71 11.90
N ILE A 97 -8.02 2.55 10.77
CA ILE A 97 -9.41 2.15 10.76
C ILE A 97 -9.55 0.73 11.29
N TYR A 98 -8.66 -0.16 10.87
CA TYR A 98 -8.66 -1.54 11.33
C TYR A 98 -8.46 -1.59 12.86
N ASN A 99 -7.47 -0.87 13.35
CA ASN A 99 -7.19 -0.88 14.78
C ASN A 99 -8.34 -0.29 15.60
N PHE A 100 -8.93 0.78 15.09
CA PHE A 100 -10.06 1.41 15.78
C PHE A 100 -11.24 0.44 15.85
N HIS A 101 -11.54 -0.20 14.74
CA HIS A 101 -12.65 -1.14 14.70
C HIS A 101 -12.39 -2.34 15.59
N PHE A 102 -11.17 -2.87 15.52
CA PHE A 102 -10.80 -4.04 16.33
C PHE A 102 -10.87 -3.71 17.81
N MET A 103 -10.28 -2.60 18.22
CA MET A 103 -10.29 -2.21 19.62
C MET A 103 -11.70 -1.98 20.14
N ARG A 104 -12.53 -1.39 19.30
CA ARG A 104 -13.89 -1.13 19.70
C ARG A 104 -14.69 -2.41 19.86
N PHE A 105 -14.47 -3.34 18.95
CA PHE A 105 -15.16 -4.62 19.01
C PHE A 105 -14.70 -5.42 20.21
N ASP A 106 -13.38 -5.44 20.45
CA ASP A 106 -12.83 -6.17 21.57
C ASP A 106 -13.36 -5.63 22.89
N HIS A 107 -13.47 -4.32 22.99
CA HIS A 107 -13.98 -3.69 24.20
C HIS A 107 -15.43 -4.09 24.46
N LYS A 108 -16.21 -4.30 23.41
CA LYS A 108 -17.59 -4.70 23.59
C LYS A 108 -17.73 -6.16 23.96
N THR A 109 -16.85 -7.01 23.43
CA THR A 109 -16.98 -8.44 23.68
C THR A 109 -16.38 -8.88 24.99
N GLN A 110 -15.49 -8.11 25.56
CA GLN A 110 -14.90 -8.49 26.83
C GLN A 110 -15.87 -8.24 27.95
N PRO A 111 -16.09 -9.23 28.80
CA PRO A 111 -16.96 -9.00 29.94
C PRO A 111 -16.27 -8.04 30.89
N MET A 112 -17.07 -7.33 31.62
CA MET A 112 -16.51 -6.42 32.57
C MET A 112 -15.78 -7.18 33.60
N LYS A 113 -14.54 -6.84 33.79
CA LYS A 113 -13.82 -7.49 34.88
C LYS A 113 -13.95 -6.66 36.06
N MET A 114 -14.49 -7.21 37.04
CA MET A 114 -14.70 -6.48 38.27
C MET A 114 -13.56 -6.64 39.21
#